data_97a7e8829ff913d7e1eaac925de22770
#
_entry.id   97a7e8829ff913d7e1eaac925de22770
#
_cell.length_a   1.000
_cell.length_b   1.000
_cell.length_c   1.000
_cell.angle_alpha   90.00
_cell.angle_beta   90.00
_cell.angle_gamma   90.00
#
_symmetry.space_group_name_H-M   'P 1'
#
loop_
_entity.id
_entity.type
_entity.pdbx_description
1 polymer ?
#
loop_
_entity_poly.entity_id
_entity_poly.type
_entity_poly.pdbx_seq_one_letter_code
_entity_poly.pdbx_strand_id
1 'polypeptide(L)'
;MKILIIRFKQIGDAVLSSVICNTLKKSFPEAEIDYVVYEHIAPLFKNHPYIDNVISITKDEQKNPLKYIAKTWKVTRKKYDIVIDIMSTPKSEMFTLFSLKSKYRIGRRKKYRGFTYTHKISEPVDSKDKVDKFLKILAPLEEEYKILYDNNYIINISQDEKENMRRKMMEAGIDFSKPVFICAVSSRRPEKIYSLDKMECIIKKVVEELNSQI
;
A
#
# COMPACT_ATOMS: atom_id res chain seq x y z
N MET A 1 -19.96 8.55 5.79
CA MET A 1 -19.54 7.18 5.45
C MET A 1 -18.16 6.91 6.01
N LYS A 2 -17.90 5.73 6.60
CA LYS A 2 -16.58 5.33 7.11
C LYS A 2 -16.10 4.08 6.39
N ILE A 3 -14.87 4.12 5.89
CA ILE A 3 -14.31 3.07 5.05
C ILE A 3 -12.99 2.58 5.66
N LEU A 4 -12.84 1.26 5.84
CA LEU A 4 -11.63 0.62 6.30
C LEU A 4 -10.99 -0.19 5.17
N ILE A 5 -9.73 0.08 4.89
CA ILE A 5 -8.97 -0.64 3.87
C ILE A 5 -7.78 -1.34 4.55
N ILE A 6 -7.59 -2.64 4.29
CA ILE A 6 -6.58 -3.45 4.96
C ILE A 6 -5.52 -3.93 3.97
N ARG A 7 -4.26 -3.46 4.15
CA ARG A 7 -3.10 -3.87 3.37
C ARG A 7 -1.82 -3.88 4.21
N PHE A 8 -1.41 -5.02 4.76
CA PHE A 8 -0.32 -5.10 5.75
C PHE A 8 1.08 -5.00 5.16
N LYS A 9 1.38 -5.72 4.10
CA LYS A 9 2.72 -5.92 3.52
C LYS A 9 2.65 -5.70 2.01
N GLN A 10 3.60 -5.51 1.56
CA GLN A 10 4.91 -5.10 1.20
C GLN A 10 4.83 -3.62 0.79
N ILE A 11 5.93 -2.87 0.91
CA ILE A 11 5.93 -1.42 0.62
C ILE A 11 5.33 -1.12 -0.76
N GLY A 12 5.87 -1.71 -1.83
CA GLY A 12 5.39 -1.46 -3.19
C GLY A 12 3.91 -1.82 -3.38
N ASP A 13 3.44 -2.93 -2.81
CA ASP A 13 2.04 -3.31 -2.88
C ASP A 13 1.12 -2.38 -2.08
N ALA A 14 1.59 -1.86 -0.93
CA ALA A 14 0.83 -0.88 -0.15
C ALA A 14 0.68 0.43 -0.93
N VAL A 15 1.75 0.91 -1.56
CA VAL A 15 1.71 2.10 -2.41
C VAL A 15 0.78 1.89 -3.60
N LEU A 16 0.93 0.80 -4.36
CA LEU A 16 0.08 0.54 -5.52
C LEU A 16 -1.40 0.34 -5.15
N SER A 17 -1.69 -0.24 -3.98
CA SER A 17 -3.08 -0.42 -3.54
C SER A 17 -3.71 0.83 -2.94
N SER A 18 -2.94 1.89 -2.65
CA SER A 18 -3.49 3.16 -2.16
C SER A 18 -4.36 3.88 -3.21
N VAL A 19 -4.29 3.50 -4.48
CA VAL A 19 -5.22 3.95 -5.53
C VAL A 19 -6.69 3.69 -5.16
N ILE A 20 -6.95 2.69 -4.32
CA ILE A 20 -8.28 2.43 -3.78
C ILE A 20 -8.73 3.59 -2.88
N CYS A 21 -7.83 4.13 -2.06
CA CYS A 21 -8.13 5.30 -1.22
C CYS A 21 -8.46 6.51 -2.07
N ASN A 22 -7.67 6.75 -3.13
CA ASN A 22 -7.90 7.86 -4.06
C ASN A 22 -9.25 7.73 -4.77
N THR A 23 -9.52 6.56 -5.33
CA THR A 23 -10.79 6.23 -5.99
C THR A 23 -11.99 6.43 -5.07
N LEU A 24 -11.90 5.91 -3.84
CA LEU A 24 -12.99 6.03 -2.88
C LEU A 24 -13.20 7.45 -2.38
N LYS A 25 -12.12 8.22 -2.14
CA LYS A 25 -12.25 9.62 -1.73
C LYS A 25 -12.82 10.51 -2.84
N LYS A 26 -12.48 10.24 -4.10
CA LYS A 26 -13.09 10.91 -5.27
C LYS A 26 -14.55 10.52 -5.45
N SER A 27 -14.90 9.27 -5.22
CA SER A 27 -16.28 8.78 -5.31
C SER A 27 -17.15 9.25 -4.14
N PHE A 28 -16.56 9.39 -2.97
CA PHE A 28 -17.19 9.76 -1.71
C PHE A 28 -16.37 10.84 -0.99
N PRO A 29 -16.44 12.12 -1.39
CA PRO A 29 -15.59 13.19 -0.83
C PRO A 29 -15.66 13.32 0.69
N GLU A 30 -16.86 13.12 1.26
CA GLU A 30 -17.12 13.21 2.71
C GLU A 30 -16.86 11.91 3.47
N ALA A 31 -16.36 10.86 2.80
CA ALA A 31 -16.04 9.63 3.47
C ALA A 31 -14.75 9.76 4.30
N GLU A 32 -14.77 9.18 5.50
CA GLU A 32 -13.59 8.99 6.32
C GLU A 32 -12.92 7.67 5.93
N ILE A 33 -11.67 7.73 5.43
CA ILE A 33 -10.91 6.59 4.93
C ILE A 33 -9.78 6.26 5.88
N ASP A 34 -9.83 5.08 6.48
CA ASP A 34 -8.82 4.51 7.35
C ASP A 34 -8.04 3.42 6.60
N TYR A 35 -6.72 3.53 6.59
CA TYR A 35 -5.83 2.59 5.90
C TYR A 35 -4.95 1.83 6.88
N VAL A 36 -5.11 0.50 6.94
CA VAL A 36 -4.37 -0.37 7.85
C VAL A 36 -3.13 -0.95 7.18
N VAL A 37 -1.97 -0.63 7.72
CA VAL A 37 -0.67 -1.09 7.22
C VAL A 37 0.23 -1.56 8.37
N TYR A 38 1.35 -2.23 8.06
CA TYR A 38 2.37 -2.48 9.07
C TYR A 38 3.13 -1.19 9.42
N GLU A 39 3.59 -1.11 10.67
CA GLU A 39 4.25 0.04 11.26
C GLU A 39 5.37 0.64 10.39
N HIS A 40 6.23 -0.21 9.81
CA HIS A 40 7.34 0.24 8.95
C HIS A 40 6.90 0.83 7.59
N ILE A 41 5.62 0.68 7.23
CA ILE A 41 5.03 1.22 5.99
C ILE A 41 4.26 2.52 6.27
N ALA A 42 3.74 2.66 7.49
CA ALA A 42 2.88 3.78 7.88
C ALA A 42 3.48 5.19 7.57
N PRO A 43 4.78 5.44 7.74
CA PRO A 43 5.36 6.75 7.44
C PRO A 43 5.13 7.22 6.00
N LEU A 44 5.04 6.30 5.02
CA LEU A 44 4.81 6.64 3.61
C LEU A 44 3.45 7.30 3.35
N PHE A 45 2.50 7.11 4.26
CA PHE A 45 1.12 7.59 4.12
C PHE A 45 0.76 8.69 5.11
N LYS A 46 1.70 9.17 5.92
CA LYS A 46 1.46 10.17 6.98
C LYS A 46 0.77 11.44 6.47
N ASN A 47 1.13 11.89 5.29
CA ASN A 47 0.61 13.11 4.66
C ASN A 47 -0.16 12.80 3.38
N HIS A 48 -0.76 11.60 3.27
CA HIS A 48 -1.50 11.21 2.08
C HIS A 48 -2.83 11.97 1.98
N PRO A 49 -3.14 12.67 0.86
CA PRO A 49 -4.29 13.58 0.79
C PRO A 49 -5.66 12.88 0.85
N TYR A 50 -5.70 11.58 0.58
CA TYR A 50 -6.94 10.79 0.50
C TYR A 50 -7.04 9.69 1.57
N ILE A 51 -6.18 9.73 2.59
CA ILE A 51 -6.23 8.83 3.74
C ILE A 51 -6.37 9.68 5.00
N ASP A 52 -7.51 9.57 5.67
CA ASP A 52 -7.79 10.37 6.85
C ASP A 52 -7.02 9.82 8.08
N ASN A 53 -6.92 8.49 8.22
CA ASN A 53 -6.14 7.88 9.31
C ASN A 53 -5.32 6.68 8.83
N VAL A 54 -4.03 6.71 9.10
CA VAL A 54 -3.13 5.56 8.89
C VAL A 54 -3.06 4.75 10.18
N ILE A 55 -3.59 3.53 10.13
CA ILE A 55 -3.62 2.62 11.27
C ILE A 55 -2.46 1.64 11.16
N SER A 56 -1.47 1.77 12.03
CA SER A 56 -0.30 0.89 12.04
C SER A 56 -0.52 -0.33 12.93
N ILE A 57 -0.03 -1.48 12.46
CA ILE A 57 0.10 -2.73 13.23
C ILE A 57 1.57 -2.92 13.57
N THR A 58 1.93 -2.87 14.83
CA THR A 58 3.30 -2.96 15.32
C THR A 58 3.85 -4.38 15.19
N LYS A 59 5.18 -4.53 15.28
CA LYS A 59 5.82 -5.87 15.28
C LYS A 59 5.36 -6.72 16.46
N ASP A 60 5.13 -6.10 17.61
CA ASP A 60 4.66 -6.77 18.81
C ASP A 60 3.21 -7.26 18.63
N GLU A 61 2.30 -6.41 18.14
CA GLU A 61 0.93 -6.80 17.78
C GLU A 61 0.90 -7.94 16.74
N GLN A 62 1.83 -7.96 15.79
CA GLN A 62 1.92 -9.03 14.78
C GLN A 62 2.28 -10.38 15.40
N LYS A 63 3.12 -10.40 16.44
CA LYS A 63 3.64 -11.62 17.08
C LYS A 63 2.72 -12.14 18.20
N ASN A 64 2.05 -11.24 18.91
CA ASN A 64 1.19 -11.58 20.04
C ASN A 64 -0.29 -11.62 19.60
N PRO A 65 -0.93 -12.82 19.57
CA PRO A 65 -2.32 -12.97 19.15
C PRO A 65 -3.31 -12.13 19.95
N LEU A 66 -3.14 -12.05 21.28
CA LEU A 66 -4.05 -11.29 22.15
C LEU A 66 -3.97 -9.79 21.86
N LYS A 67 -2.76 -9.25 21.70
CA LYS A 67 -2.56 -7.84 21.32
C LYS A 67 -3.13 -7.57 19.93
N TYR A 68 -2.97 -8.50 19.01
CA TYR A 68 -3.52 -8.39 17.65
C TYR A 68 -5.05 -8.35 17.67
N ILE A 69 -5.68 -9.25 18.42
CA ILE A 69 -7.13 -9.29 18.61
C ILE A 69 -7.64 -7.98 19.22
N ALA A 70 -7.01 -7.53 20.32
CA ALA A 70 -7.36 -6.28 20.99
C ALA A 70 -7.25 -5.07 20.05
N LYS A 71 -6.16 -5.00 19.25
CA LYS A 71 -5.97 -3.95 18.26
C LYS A 71 -7.07 -3.98 17.21
N THR A 72 -7.33 -5.13 16.61
CA THR A 72 -8.35 -5.30 15.58
C THR A 72 -9.74 -4.91 16.10
N TRP A 73 -10.09 -5.37 17.29
CA TRP A 73 -11.35 -5.01 17.94
C TRP A 73 -11.45 -3.50 18.23
N LYS A 74 -10.37 -2.89 18.74
CA LYS A 74 -10.33 -1.43 18.98
C LYS A 74 -10.58 -0.64 17.69
N VAL A 75 -9.93 -1.03 16.58
CA VAL A 75 -10.10 -0.38 15.26
C VAL A 75 -11.54 -0.51 14.78
N THR A 76 -12.11 -1.71 14.83
CA THR A 76 -13.45 -1.99 14.27
C THR A 76 -14.59 -1.41 15.10
N ARG A 77 -14.36 -1.02 16.36
CA ARG A 77 -15.34 -0.27 17.19
C ARG A 77 -15.77 1.06 16.58
N LYS A 78 -15.01 1.60 15.65
CA LYS A 78 -15.35 2.83 14.90
C LYS A 78 -16.59 2.66 14.02
N LYS A 79 -17.03 1.42 13.79
CA LYS A 79 -18.21 1.04 12.99
C LYS A 79 -18.11 1.56 11.55
N TYR A 80 -17.42 0.79 10.72
CA TYR A 80 -17.27 1.09 9.30
C TYR A 80 -18.49 0.65 8.49
N ASP A 81 -18.86 1.44 7.49
CA ASP A 81 -19.90 1.10 6.51
C ASP A 81 -19.35 0.12 5.47
N ILE A 82 -18.09 0.33 5.06
CA ILE A 82 -17.38 -0.47 4.07
C ILE A 82 -16.05 -0.95 4.66
N VAL A 83 -15.77 -2.25 4.54
CA VAL A 83 -14.48 -2.85 4.92
C VAL A 83 -13.94 -3.62 3.72
N ILE A 84 -12.74 -3.23 3.26
CA ILE A 84 -12.08 -3.83 2.09
C ILE A 84 -10.80 -4.54 2.54
N ASP A 85 -10.82 -5.86 2.47
CA ASP A 85 -9.67 -6.70 2.77
C ASP A 85 -8.95 -7.11 1.48
N ILE A 86 -7.90 -6.35 1.13
CA ILE A 86 -7.07 -6.60 -0.05
C ILE A 86 -6.20 -7.85 0.13
N MET A 87 -5.91 -8.22 1.39
CA MET A 87 -5.02 -9.33 1.72
C MET A 87 -5.71 -10.68 1.69
N SER A 88 -6.94 -10.75 2.18
CA SER A 88 -7.73 -11.98 2.34
C SER A 88 -6.94 -13.10 3.02
N THR A 89 -6.29 -12.77 4.14
CA THR A 89 -5.52 -13.68 5.01
C THR A 89 -6.24 -13.87 6.34
N PRO A 90 -5.96 -14.94 7.12
CA PRO A 90 -6.59 -15.13 8.43
C PRO A 90 -6.47 -13.91 9.35
N LYS A 91 -5.31 -13.23 9.31
CA LYS A 91 -5.10 -12.02 10.12
C LYS A 91 -5.96 -10.84 9.63
N SER A 92 -6.07 -10.63 8.33
CA SER A 92 -6.87 -9.53 7.80
C SER A 92 -8.36 -9.79 7.90
N GLU A 93 -8.81 -11.04 7.77
CA GLU A 93 -10.21 -11.44 7.94
C GLU A 93 -10.76 -11.14 9.35
N MET A 94 -9.90 -10.98 10.37
CA MET A 94 -10.35 -10.58 11.70
C MET A 94 -10.98 -9.18 11.73
N PHE A 95 -10.55 -8.26 10.86
CA PHE A 95 -11.18 -6.95 10.74
C PHE A 95 -12.62 -7.07 10.21
N THR A 96 -12.85 -7.94 9.23
CA THR A 96 -14.19 -8.20 8.69
C THR A 96 -15.05 -8.99 9.67
N LEU A 97 -14.46 -9.89 10.46
CA LEU A 97 -15.14 -10.64 11.51
C LEU A 97 -15.68 -9.71 12.60
N PHE A 98 -14.90 -8.72 13.05
CA PHE A 98 -15.35 -7.74 14.04
C PHE A 98 -16.19 -6.60 13.44
N SER A 99 -16.42 -6.61 12.14
CA SER A 99 -17.22 -5.61 11.41
C SER A 99 -18.49 -6.19 10.78
N LEU A 100 -19.13 -7.18 11.43
CA LEU A 100 -20.31 -7.88 10.87
C LEU A 100 -21.50 -6.97 10.57
N LYS A 101 -21.57 -5.79 11.19
CA LYS A 101 -22.61 -4.78 10.93
C LYS A 101 -22.31 -3.92 9.70
N SER A 102 -21.12 -4.00 9.12
CA SER A 102 -20.77 -3.27 7.90
C SER A 102 -21.57 -3.79 6.72
N LYS A 103 -22.16 -2.90 5.94
CA LYS A 103 -22.96 -3.23 4.75
C LYS A 103 -22.09 -3.97 3.73
N TYR A 104 -20.90 -3.46 3.46
CA TYR A 104 -19.96 -4.08 2.54
C TYR A 104 -18.72 -4.59 3.29
N ARG A 105 -18.50 -5.89 3.22
CA ARG A 105 -17.26 -6.55 3.62
C ARG A 105 -16.71 -7.27 2.41
N ILE A 106 -15.75 -6.64 1.73
CA ILE A 106 -15.25 -7.07 0.43
C ILE A 106 -13.89 -7.74 0.60
N GLY A 107 -13.72 -8.91 0.01
CA GLY A 107 -12.45 -9.62 0.00
C GLY A 107 -12.36 -10.63 -1.13
N ARG A 108 -11.18 -11.21 -1.35
CA ARG A 108 -10.98 -12.20 -2.41
C ARG A 108 -11.54 -13.55 -2.02
N ARG A 109 -12.21 -14.21 -2.97
CA ARG A 109 -12.68 -15.59 -2.80
C ARG A 109 -11.51 -16.53 -2.52
N LYS A 110 -11.63 -17.33 -1.46
CA LYS A 110 -10.70 -18.40 -1.10
C LYS A 110 -11.49 -19.69 -0.89
N LYS A 111 -10.89 -20.85 -1.25
CA LYS A 111 -11.57 -22.14 -1.24
C LYS A 111 -12.21 -22.49 0.13
N TYR A 112 -11.50 -22.18 1.23
CA TYR A 112 -11.93 -22.58 2.58
C TYR A 112 -12.08 -21.40 3.56
N ARG A 113 -12.10 -20.14 3.06
CA ARG A 113 -12.10 -18.94 3.91
C ARG A 113 -12.96 -17.83 3.29
N GLY A 114 -13.11 -16.73 4.02
CA GLY A 114 -13.86 -15.56 3.55
C GLY A 114 -15.35 -15.66 3.86
N PHE A 115 -15.77 -16.47 4.85
CA PHE A 115 -17.18 -16.52 5.29
C PHE A 115 -17.65 -15.19 5.92
N THR A 116 -16.72 -14.36 6.36
CA THR A 116 -16.99 -13.03 6.93
C THR A 116 -17.28 -11.97 5.85
N TYR A 117 -16.94 -12.23 4.59
CA TYR A 117 -17.20 -11.27 3.51
C TYR A 117 -18.64 -11.36 3.04
N THR A 118 -19.27 -10.20 2.82
CA THR A 118 -20.57 -10.10 2.12
C THR A 118 -20.36 -10.26 0.61
N HIS A 119 -19.24 -9.73 0.09
CA HIS A 119 -18.91 -9.77 -1.32
C HIS A 119 -17.54 -10.42 -1.54
N LYS A 120 -17.51 -11.51 -2.29
CA LYS A 120 -16.31 -12.30 -2.58
C LYS A 120 -15.90 -12.12 -4.03
N ILE A 121 -14.79 -11.43 -4.24
CA ILE A 121 -14.26 -11.18 -5.58
C ILE A 121 -13.36 -12.33 -6.01
N SER A 122 -13.59 -12.86 -7.20
CA SER A 122 -12.65 -13.80 -7.84
C SER A 122 -11.37 -13.09 -8.23
N GLU A 123 -10.27 -13.85 -8.34
CA GLU A 123 -9.02 -13.28 -8.85
C GLU A 123 -9.26 -12.80 -10.29
N PRO A 124 -9.07 -11.52 -10.61
CA PRO A 124 -9.30 -11.04 -11.97
C PRO A 124 -8.26 -11.62 -12.92
N VAL A 125 -8.72 -12.34 -13.94
CA VAL A 125 -7.87 -12.98 -14.95
C VAL A 125 -7.36 -11.94 -15.95
N ASP A 126 -8.21 -10.99 -16.32
CA ASP A 126 -7.94 -9.98 -17.38
C ASP A 126 -7.54 -8.61 -16.82
N SER A 127 -6.59 -8.59 -15.89
CA SER A 127 -6.07 -7.32 -15.37
C SER A 127 -4.92 -6.81 -16.23
N LYS A 128 -4.98 -5.55 -16.68
CA LYS A 128 -3.94 -4.90 -17.48
C LYS A 128 -2.62 -4.83 -16.71
N ASP A 129 -2.70 -4.51 -15.43
CA ASP A 129 -1.57 -4.38 -14.52
C ASP A 129 -1.99 -4.65 -13.06
N LYS A 130 -1.09 -4.36 -12.14
CA LYS A 130 -1.32 -4.59 -10.72
C LYS A 130 -2.26 -3.55 -10.08
N VAL A 131 -2.29 -2.34 -10.60
CA VAL A 131 -3.19 -1.26 -10.15
C VAL A 131 -4.62 -1.61 -10.54
N ASP A 132 -4.86 -1.97 -11.80
CA ASP A 132 -6.15 -2.45 -12.28
C ASP A 132 -6.67 -3.65 -11.45
N LYS A 133 -5.77 -4.58 -11.14
CA LYS A 133 -6.09 -5.71 -10.27
C LYS A 133 -6.55 -5.29 -8.87
N PHE A 134 -5.99 -4.23 -8.31
CA PHE A 134 -6.44 -3.71 -7.02
C PHE A 134 -7.78 -3.00 -7.14
N LEU A 135 -7.98 -2.19 -8.16
CA LEU A 135 -9.21 -1.43 -8.37
C LEU A 135 -10.43 -2.33 -8.61
N LYS A 136 -10.25 -3.46 -9.29
CA LYS A 136 -11.35 -4.43 -9.52
C LYS A 136 -11.97 -4.99 -8.22
N ILE A 137 -11.32 -4.81 -7.07
CA ILE A 137 -11.94 -5.18 -5.78
C ILE A 137 -13.15 -4.30 -5.44
N LEU A 138 -13.27 -3.15 -6.06
CA LEU A 138 -14.35 -2.20 -5.83
C LEU A 138 -15.63 -2.53 -6.62
N ALA A 139 -15.60 -3.47 -7.56
CA ALA A 139 -16.73 -3.82 -8.42
C ALA A 139 -18.07 -4.02 -7.68
N PRO A 140 -18.14 -4.62 -6.47
CA PRO A 140 -19.42 -4.73 -5.78
C PRO A 140 -20.05 -3.41 -5.36
N LEU A 141 -19.27 -2.34 -5.28
CA LEU A 141 -19.79 -1.01 -4.94
C LEU A 141 -20.52 -0.37 -6.12
N GLU A 142 -20.22 -0.79 -7.36
CA GLU A 142 -20.85 -0.26 -8.58
C GLU A 142 -22.33 -0.60 -8.70
N GLU A 143 -22.79 -1.60 -7.94
CA GLU A 143 -24.22 -1.96 -7.89
C GLU A 143 -25.09 -0.82 -7.32
N GLU A 144 -24.53 -0.01 -6.41
CA GLU A 144 -25.28 1.06 -5.75
C GLU A 144 -24.66 2.45 -5.95
N TYR A 145 -23.36 2.51 -6.31
CA TYR A 145 -22.63 3.78 -6.34
C TYR A 145 -21.90 3.98 -7.66
N LYS A 146 -21.84 5.22 -8.10
CA LYS A 146 -20.95 5.60 -9.20
C LYS A 146 -19.52 5.71 -8.69
N ILE A 147 -18.64 4.82 -9.13
CA ILE A 147 -17.23 4.82 -8.76
C ILE A 147 -16.40 5.61 -9.76
N LEU A 148 -15.69 6.62 -9.26
CA LEU A 148 -14.79 7.48 -10.03
C LEU A 148 -13.36 6.94 -9.93
N TYR A 149 -13.01 6.01 -10.79
CA TYR A 149 -11.71 5.34 -10.79
C TYR A 149 -10.53 6.31 -10.98
N ASP A 150 -9.51 6.13 -10.15
CA ASP A 150 -8.23 6.84 -10.23
C ASP A 150 -7.07 5.85 -10.17
N ASN A 151 -6.30 5.77 -11.24
CA ASN A 151 -5.16 4.86 -11.36
C ASN A 151 -3.86 5.42 -10.78
N ASN A 152 -3.86 6.69 -10.35
CA ASN A 152 -2.68 7.32 -9.79
C ASN A 152 -2.49 6.92 -8.31
N TYR A 153 -1.28 6.61 -7.94
CA TYR A 153 -0.87 6.47 -6.55
C TYR A 153 -0.02 7.67 -6.13
N ILE A 154 -0.12 8.06 -4.87
CA ILE A 154 0.51 9.26 -4.34
C ILE A 154 1.44 8.88 -3.20
N ILE A 155 2.67 9.40 -3.24
CA ILE A 155 3.56 9.48 -2.09
C ILE A 155 3.83 10.97 -1.89
N ASN A 156 3.38 11.50 -0.78
CA ASN A 156 3.59 12.91 -0.46
C ASN A 156 4.87 13.06 0.36
N ILE A 157 5.88 13.71 -0.23
CA ILE A 157 7.16 14.00 0.41
C ILE A 157 7.18 15.49 0.70
N SER A 158 7.31 15.87 1.97
CA SER A 158 7.39 17.26 2.38
C SER A 158 8.65 17.95 1.84
N GLN A 159 8.62 19.27 1.77
CA GLN A 159 9.79 20.04 1.35
C GLN A 159 10.98 19.83 2.31
N ASP A 160 10.71 19.79 3.61
CA ASP A 160 11.74 19.53 4.63
C ASP A 160 12.41 18.16 4.45
N GLU A 161 11.63 17.12 4.11
CA GLU A 161 12.17 15.78 3.83
C GLU A 161 13.08 15.79 2.60
N LYS A 162 12.69 16.51 1.55
CA LYS A 162 13.49 16.66 0.33
C LYS A 162 14.80 17.41 0.63
N GLU A 163 14.72 18.52 1.35
CA GLU A 163 15.89 19.32 1.71
C GLU A 163 16.84 18.56 2.65
N ASN A 164 16.30 17.85 3.64
CA ASN A 164 17.09 17.03 4.53
C ASN A 164 17.82 15.90 3.78
N MET A 165 17.13 15.23 2.84
CA MET A 165 17.77 14.19 2.02
C MET A 165 18.83 14.80 1.12
N ARG A 166 18.54 15.92 0.46
CA ARG A 166 19.50 16.62 -0.39
C ARG A 166 20.77 17.01 0.39
N ARG A 167 20.60 17.55 1.59
CA ARG A 167 21.75 17.87 2.47
C ARG A 167 22.60 16.64 2.79
N LYS A 168 21.96 15.54 3.20
CA LYS A 168 22.67 14.27 3.47
C LYS A 168 23.43 13.74 2.25
N MET A 169 22.86 13.87 1.07
CA MET A 169 23.51 13.48 -0.17
C MET A 169 24.72 14.37 -0.46
N MET A 170 24.61 15.68 -0.25
CA MET A 170 25.75 16.61 -0.39
C MET A 170 26.85 16.32 0.63
N GLU A 171 26.52 16.05 1.89
CA GLU A 171 27.47 15.64 2.93
C GLU A 171 28.16 14.31 2.58
N ALA A 172 27.51 13.44 1.83
CA ALA A 172 28.08 12.20 1.30
C ALA A 172 28.91 12.39 0.00
N GLY A 173 29.09 13.65 -0.46
CA GLY A 173 29.90 13.98 -1.62
C GLY A 173 29.16 14.05 -2.95
N ILE A 174 27.81 13.98 -2.94
CA ILE A 174 27.03 14.13 -4.17
C ILE A 174 26.99 15.59 -4.64
N ASP A 175 27.42 15.82 -5.89
CA ASP A 175 27.37 17.10 -6.58
C ASP A 175 26.15 17.17 -7.49
N PHE A 176 25.14 17.93 -7.09
CA PHE A 176 23.89 18.09 -7.85
C PHE A 176 24.01 18.91 -9.15
N SER A 177 25.20 19.40 -9.50
CA SER A 177 25.46 19.95 -10.83
C SER A 177 25.59 18.85 -11.89
N LYS A 178 25.82 17.59 -11.48
CA LYS A 178 25.92 16.41 -12.33
C LYS A 178 24.71 15.51 -12.17
N PRO A 179 24.36 14.70 -13.20
CA PRO A 179 23.35 13.67 -13.07
C PRO A 179 23.69 12.69 -11.95
N VAL A 180 22.68 12.33 -11.15
CA VAL A 180 22.81 11.32 -10.09
C VAL A 180 22.12 10.03 -10.56
N PHE A 181 22.88 8.94 -10.60
CA PHE A 181 22.37 7.63 -10.98
C PHE A 181 22.16 6.74 -9.74
N ILE A 182 20.92 6.31 -9.51
CA ILE A 182 20.62 5.42 -8.40
C ILE A 182 20.57 3.98 -8.90
N CYS A 183 21.49 3.14 -8.43
CA CYS A 183 21.59 1.74 -8.84
C CYS A 183 21.06 0.78 -7.76
N ALA A 184 20.01 0.04 -8.08
CA ALA A 184 19.46 -1.00 -7.21
C ALA A 184 20.17 -2.34 -7.47
N VAL A 185 21.28 -2.58 -6.78
CA VAL A 185 22.16 -3.75 -6.99
C VAL A 185 21.72 -5.03 -6.25
N SER A 186 20.74 -4.96 -5.39
CA SER A 186 20.32 -6.09 -4.56
C SER A 186 18.83 -6.39 -4.65
N SER A 187 18.47 -7.64 -4.39
CA SER A 187 17.07 -8.08 -4.29
C SER A 187 16.94 -9.09 -3.15
N ARG A 188 15.77 -9.13 -2.52
CA ARG A 188 15.43 -10.15 -1.52
C ARG A 188 15.45 -11.57 -2.09
N ARG A 189 15.24 -11.72 -3.40
CA ARG A 189 15.24 -13.01 -4.10
C ARG A 189 16.51 -13.15 -4.91
N PRO A 190 17.37 -14.13 -4.60
CA PRO A 190 18.65 -14.35 -5.32
C PRO A 190 18.48 -14.44 -6.83
N GLU A 191 17.42 -15.09 -7.30
CA GLU A 191 17.11 -15.24 -8.72
C GLU A 191 16.80 -13.93 -9.46
N LYS A 192 16.64 -12.83 -8.73
CA LYS A 192 16.40 -11.48 -9.26
C LYS A 192 17.64 -10.58 -9.17
N ILE A 193 18.73 -11.10 -8.66
CA ILE A 193 19.99 -10.34 -8.58
C ILE A 193 20.73 -10.56 -9.89
N TYR A 194 21.06 -9.45 -10.56
CA TYR A 194 21.92 -9.50 -11.73
C TYR A 194 23.36 -9.79 -11.32
N SER A 195 24.17 -10.43 -12.19
CA SER A 195 25.53 -10.77 -11.83
C SER A 195 26.35 -9.52 -11.50
N LEU A 196 27.16 -9.58 -10.42
CA LEU A 196 27.90 -8.42 -9.93
C LEU A 196 28.88 -7.88 -10.99
N ASP A 197 29.61 -8.76 -11.68
CA ASP A 197 30.58 -8.36 -12.71
C ASP A 197 29.91 -7.59 -13.87
N LYS A 198 28.74 -8.08 -14.31
CA LYS A 198 27.97 -7.40 -15.37
C LYS A 198 27.37 -6.09 -14.86
N MET A 199 26.92 -6.03 -13.61
CA MET A 199 26.41 -4.81 -13.00
C MET A 199 27.52 -3.75 -12.89
N GLU A 200 28.73 -4.15 -12.45
CA GLU A 200 29.88 -3.27 -12.38
C GLU A 200 30.23 -2.69 -13.76
N CYS A 201 30.23 -3.52 -14.81
CA CYS A 201 30.47 -3.05 -16.17
C CYS A 201 29.43 -2.03 -16.64
N ILE A 202 28.14 -2.25 -16.33
CA ILE A 202 27.05 -1.30 -16.68
C ILE A 202 27.25 0.00 -15.92
N ILE A 203 27.53 -0.06 -14.62
CA ILE A 203 27.71 1.10 -13.75
C ILE A 203 28.87 1.96 -14.28
N LYS A 204 30.02 1.34 -14.56
CA LYS A 204 31.19 2.07 -15.12
C LYS A 204 30.84 2.80 -16.42
N LYS A 205 30.18 2.11 -17.37
CA LYS A 205 29.74 2.74 -18.61
C LYS A 205 28.78 3.92 -18.40
N VAL A 206 27.79 3.77 -17.51
CA VAL A 206 26.85 4.86 -17.21
C VAL A 206 27.55 6.07 -16.61
N VAL A 207 28.51 5.86 -15.70
CA VAL A 207 29.29 6.95 -15.10
C VAL A 207 30.12 7.67 -16.15
N GLU A 208 30.81 6.91 -17.01
CA GLU A 208 31.68 7.47 -18.07
C GLU A 208 30.89 8.18 -19.15
N GLU A 209 29.88 7.51 -19.76
CA GLU A 209 29.14 8.03 -20.90
C GLU A 209 28.21 9.20 -20.55
N LEU A 210 27.61 9.19 -19.34
CA LEU A 210 26.69 10.23 -18.89
C LEU A 210 27.33 11.28 -17.99
N ASN A 211 28.65 11.21 -17.75
CA ASN A 211 29.33 12.06 -16.75
C ASN A 211 28.54 12.14 -15.44
N SER A 212 28.02 11.00 -15.00
CA SER A 212 27.16 10.89 -13.84
C SER A 212 27.91 10.42 -12.59
N GLN A 213 27.28 10.49 -11.44
CA GLN A 213 27.75 9.96 -10.17
C GLN A 213 26.74 8.98 -9.58
N ILE A 214 27.18 8.09 -8.69
CA ILE A 214 26.38 7.02 -8.08
C ILE A 214 26.37 7.18 -6.57
#